data_f51689665d01200ddd09714dc8542912
#
_entry.id   f51689665d01200ddd09714dc8542912
#
_cell.length_a   1.000
_cell.length_b   1.000
_cell.length_c   1.000
_cell.angle_alpha   90.00
_cell.angle_beta   90.00
_cell.angle_gamma   90.00
#
_symmetry.space_group_name_H-M   'P 1'
#
loop_
_entity.id
_entity.type
_entity.pdbx_description
1 polymer ?
#
loop_
_entity_poly.entity_id
_entity_poly.type
_entity_poly.pdbx_seq_one_letter_code
_entity_poly.pdbx_strand_id
1 'polypeptide(L)'
;KISDQTYTGSPITPAVTVSMADGTTLKAGVDYEAEYTGNTDVTTKDAPAQVVITGKGNYVGTLRTTFAIVPKSLTGVAISGYSESVAYTGADVTFADIIVADGSEILTEGIDYRITYTGNKAVTTEDGTYFTVTGTGNYTGSKDVHFVITAKDLRECDVEEIESQVYTGKAIEPEVTIRNGNVLLVSDVDYDVTYESNINETTETTKAKAIITGKGNYTGKVTKEFVIGRVFTDISKAEIEAIPDQTYTFGQAITPEVKVSFGGKALTLNTDYTVTYTDNIDAGTATVKIIGTGD
;
A
#
# COMPACT_ATOMS: atom_id res chain seq x y z
N LYS A 1 13.37 -57.79 7.01
CA LYS A 1 12.58 -56.58 6.87
C LYS A 1 13.48 -55.47 6.38
N ILE A 2 13.08 -54.75 5.35
CA ILE A 2 13.77 -53.55 4.86
C ILE A 2 13.26 -52.38 5.70
N SER A 3 14.17 -51.49 6.15
CA SER A 3 13.80 -50.24 6.83
C SER A 3 13.16 -49.28 5.88
N ASP A 4 12.36 -48.33 6.42
CA ASP A 4 11.78 -47.24 5.66
C ASP A 4 12.92 -46.41 5.03
N GLN A 5 12.69 -45.98 3.80
CA GLN A 5 13.62 -45.19 3.00
C GLN A 5 13.07 -43.78 2.84
N THR A 6 13.92 -42.76 2.79
CA THR A 6 13.49 -41.38 2.51
C THR A 6 13.49 -41.16 1.01
N TYR A 7 12.50 -40.44 0.51
CA TYR A 7 12.42 -39.99 -0.89
C TYR A 7 13.70 -39.29 -1.35
N THR A 8 14.18 -39.63 -2.54
CA THR A 8 15.45 -39.11 -3.09
C THR A 8 15.31 -38.44 -4.46
N GLY A 9 14.14 -38.47 -5.08
CA GLY A 9 13.92 -38.07 -6.48
C GLY A 9 14.33 -39.12 -7.52
N SER A 10 14.88 -40.26 -7.07
CA SER A 10 15.34 -41.34 -7.95
C SER A 10 14.86 -42.69 -7.43
N PRO A 11 14.83 -43.74 -8.28
CA PRO A 11 14.46 -45.11 -7.86
C PRO A 11 15.36 -45.56 -6.68
N ILE A 12 14.74 -46.01 -5.59
CA ILE A 12 15.40 -46.46 -4.37
C ILE A 12 15.48 -48.00 -4.40
N THR A 13 16.71 -48.53 -4.32
CA THR A 13 17.00 -49.98 -4.41
C THR A 13 17.80 -50.41 -3.18
N PRO A 14 17.17 -50.50 -2.00
CA PRO A 14 17.87 -50.91 -0.78
C PRO A 14 18.42 -52.31 -0.92
N ALA A 15 19.66 -52.48 -0.39
CA ALA A 15 20.28 -53.80 -0.41
C ALA A 15 19.45 -54.85 0.38
N VAL A 16 19.19 -56.00 -0.21
CA VAL A 16 18.51 -57.08 0.45
C VAL A 16 19.48 -58.24 0.68
N THR A 17 19.47 -58.82 1.89
CA THR A 17 20.18 -60.03 2.22
C THR A 17 19.22 -61.21 2.21
N VAL A 18 19.53 -62.23 1.43
CA VAL A 18 18.80 -63.46 1.39
C VAL A 18 19.60 -64.60 2.03
N SER A 19 19.00 -65.25 3.01
CA SER A 19 19.62 -66.38 3.69
C SER A 19 18.75 -67.62 3.69
N MET A 20 19.31 -68.78 3.59
CA MET A 20 18.64 -70.04 3.74
C MET A 20 18.40 -70.37 5.22
N ALA A 21 17.53 -71.36 5.54
CA ALA A 21 17.19 -71.73 6.91
C ALA A 21 18.41 -72.30 7.71
N ASP A 22 19.42 -72.81 7.00
CA ASP A 22 20.67 -73.32 7.56
C ASP A 22 21.70 -72.18 7.90
N GLY A 23 21.33 -70.91 7.62
CA GLY A 23 22.21 -69.77 7.82
C GLY A 23 23.09 -69.38 6.64
N THR A 24 23.02 -70.14 5.52
CA THR A 24 23.79 -69.84 4.29
C THR A 24 23.27 -68.54 3.67
N THR A 25 24.14 -67.54 3.47
CA THR A 25 23.82 -66.29 2.80
C THR A 25 24.00 -66.41 1.28
N LEU A 26 23.00 -66.09 0.53
CA LEU A 26 22.99 -66.11 -0.93
C LEU A 26 23.61 -64.84 -1.52
N LYS A 27 24.27 -64.96 -2.66
CA LYS A 27 24.98 -63.88 -3.33
C LYS A 27 24.10 -63.27 -4.45
N ALA A 28 23.81 -61.96 -4.33
CA ALA A 28 23.10 -61.18 -5.32
C ALA A 28 23.83 -61.22 -6.68
N GLY A 29 23.09 -61.40 -7.80
CA GLY A 29 23.61 -61.50 -9.16
C GLY A 29 24.11 -62.88 -9.53
N VAL A 30 24.37 -63.77 -8.55
CA VAL A 30 24.82 -65.15 -8.76
C VAL A 30 23.72 -66.15 -8.40
N ASP A 31 23.23 -66.06 -7.14
CA ASP A 31 22.26 -67.00 -6.58
C ASP A 31 20.82 -66.50 -6.69
N TYR A 32 20.66 -65.16 -6.82
CA TYR A 32 19.40 -64.50 -7.00
C TYR A 32 19.52 -63.14 -7.71
N GLU A 33 18.42 -62.65 -8.26
CA GLU A 33 18.22 -61.29 -8.75
C GLU A 33 17.10 -60.61 -7.95
N ALA A 34 17.23 -59.26 -7.73
CA ALA A 34 16.21 -58.47 -7.06
C ALA A 34 15.69 -57.40 -8.02
N GLU A 35 14.37 -57.38 -8.22
CA GLU A 35 13.67 -56.36 -9.00
C GLU A 35 12.80 -55.49 -8.07
N TYR A 36 12.77 -54.19 -8.34
CA TYR A 36 12.08 -53.22 -7.53
C TYR A 36 10.96 -52.57 -8.32
N THR A 37 9.80 -52.36 -7.69
CA THR A 37 8.65 -51.71 -8.31
C THR A 37 7.99 -50.75 -7.30
N GLY A 38 7.41 -49.62 -7.81
CA GLY A 38 6.82 -48.61 -6.95
C GLY A 38 7.82 -47.95 -6.01
N ASN A 39 9.11 -47.89 -6.40
CA ASN A 39 10.26 -47.55 -5.55
C ASN A 39 10.81 -46.15 -5.85
N THR A 40 10.03 -45.25 -6.45
CA THR A 40 10.45 -43.87 -6.76
C THR A 40 9.77 -42.87 -5.85
N ASP A 41 8.46 -42.90 -5.73
CA ASP A 41 7.67 -41.94 -4.98
C ASP A 41 7.33 -42.41 -3.57
N VAL A 42 6.90 -41.47 -2.73
CA VAL A 42 6.38 -41.77 -1.39
C VAL A 42 5.25 -42.76 -1.47
N THR A 43 5.34 -43.79 -0.63
CA THR A 43 4.42 -44.92 -0.64
C THR A 43 3.31 -44.75 0.41
N THR A 44 2.20 -45.44 0.20
CA THR A 44 1.14 -45.59 1.18
C THR A 44 1.15 -47.02 1.77
N LYS A 45 0.40 -47.21 2.87
CA LYS A 45 0.25 -48.51 3.47
C LYS A 45 -0.34 -49.57 2.48
N ASP A 46 -1.23 -49.11 1.60
CA ASP A 46 -1.95 -49.97 0.63
C ASP A 46 -1.15 -50.14 -0.67
N ALA A 47 -0.16 -49.30 -0.93
CA ALA A 47 0.71 -49.34 -2.12
C ALA A 47 2.19 -49.15 -1.70
N PRO A 48 2.79 -50.09 -0.97
CA PRO A 48 4.19 -50.08 -0.60
C PRO A 48 5.09 -50.37 -1.81
N ALA A 49 6.34 -49.90 -1.76
CA ALA A 49 7.36 -50.35 -2.69
C ALA A 49 7.63 -51.85 -2.51
N GLN A 50 7.83 -52.55 -3.62
CA GLN A 50 7.98 -53.99 -3.60
C GLN A 50 9.38 -54.44 -4.11
N VAL A 51 9.90 -55.49 -3.52
CA VAL A 51 11.09 -56.21 -3.99
C VAL A 51 10.71 -57.63 -4.32
N VAL A 52 10.97 -58.04 -5.54
CA VAL A 52 10.81 -59.42 -6.00
C VAL A 52 12.17 -60.02 -6.16
N ILE A 53 12.45 -61.07 -5.39
CA ILE A 53 13.71 -61.82 -5.42
C ILE A 53 13.48 -63.10 -6.18
N THR A 54 14.19 -63.33 -7.27
CA THR A 54 14.10 -64.51 -8.12
C THR A 54 15.36 -65.32 -8.02
N GLY A 55 15.26 -66.60 -7.67
CA GLY A 55 16.35 -67.52 -7.61
C GLY A 55 17.04 -67.71 -8.94
N LYS A 56 18.36 -67.89 -8.92
CA LYS A 56 19.25 -68.04 -10.08
C LYS A 56 20.29 -69.15 -9.83
N GLY A 57 20.83 -69.72 -10.89
CA GLY A 57 21.84 -70.77 -10.80
C GLY A 57 21.25 -72.06 -10.20
N ASN A 58 21.70 -72.41 -8.98
CA ASN A 58 21.22 -73.59 -8.27
C ASN A 58 19.92 -73.37 -7.48
N TYR A 59 19.38 -72.12 -7.49
CA TYR A 59 18.18 -71.74 -6.74
C TYR A 59 17.02 -71.40 -7.70
N VAL A 60 15.83 -71.79 -7.31
CA VAL A 60 14.61 -71.54 -8.08
C VAL A 60 13.51 -70.94 -7.19
N GLY A 61 12.52 -70.31 -7.82
CA GLY A 61 11.36 -69.69 -7.13
C GLY A 61 11.54 -68.23 -6.86
N THR A 62 10.52 -67.62 -6.23
CA THR A 62 10.46 -66.20 -5.96
C THR A 62 10.11 -65.92 -4.49
N LEU A 63 10.71 -64.84 -3.93
CA LEU A 63 10.30 -64.28 -2.67
C LEU A 63 9.86 -62.83 -2.91
N ARG A 64 8.94 -62.32 -2.09
CA ARG A 64 8.48 -60.94 -2.14
C ARG A 64 8.60 -60.30 -0.78
N THR A 65 9.05 -59.04 -0.75
CA THR A 65 9.06 -58.21 0.44
C THR A 65 8.71 -56.79 0.04
N THR A 66 8.39 -55.94 1.02
CA THR A 66 8.00 -54.57 0.79
C THR A 66 8.79 -53.64 1.70
N PHE A 67 8.87 -52.35 1.34
CA PHE A 67 9.38 -51.28 2.17
C PHE A 67 8.58 -50.00 1.95
N ALA A 68 8.64 -49.07 2.89
CA ALA A 68 8.04 -47.77 2.74
C ALA A 68 9.05 -46.74 2.25
N ILE A 69 8.58 -45.83 1.42
CA ILE A 69 9.28 -44.59 1.09
C ILE A 69 8.53 -43.48 1.80
N VAL A 70 9.22 -42.78 2.69
CA VAL A 70 8.66 -41.66 3.47
C VAL A 70 9.05 -40.32 2.86
N PRO A 71 8.24 -39.27 3.05
CA PRO A 71 8.52 -37.95 2.48
C PRO A 71 9.85 -37.37 2.95
N LYS A 72 10.51 -36.63 2.07
CA LYS A 72 11.71 -35.87 2.38
C LYS A 72 11.34 -34.53 3.06
N SER A 73 12.08 -34.16 4.13
CA SER A 73 11.85 -32.89 4.82
C SER A 73 12.32 -31.70 3.96
N LEU A 74 11.53 -30.62 3.95
CA LEU A 74 11.90 -29.34 3.34
C LEU A 74 12.93 -28.53 4.12
N THR A 75 13.43 -29.03 5.27
CA THR A 75 14.37 -28.28 6.13
C THR A 75 15.63 -27.84 5.41
N GLY A 76 16.12 -28.64 4.46
CA GLY A 76 17.36 -28.41 3.72
C GLY A 76 17.21 -27.69 2.38
N VAL A 77 15.98 -27.32 1.95
CA VAL A 77 15.77 -26.69 0.65
C VAL A 77 16.25 -25.24 0.63
N ALA A 78 16.74 -24.82 -0.54
CA ALA A 78 17.03 -23.41 -0.82
C ALA A 78 15.76 -22.71 -1.32
N ILE A 79 15.53 -21.49 -0.87
CA ILE A 79 14.43 -20.65 -1.30
C ILE A 79 15.00 -19.33 -1.79
N SER A 80 14.58 -18.89 -2.99
CA SER A 80 15.01 -17.65 -3.63
C SER A 80 13.88 -17.05 -4.44
N GLY A 81 14.11 -15.91 -5.14
CA GLY A 81 13.11 -15.26 -5.97
C GLY A 81 12.13 -14.39 -5.17
N TYR A 82 12.52 -13.95 -3.98
CA TYR A 82 11.78 -12.99 -3.16
C TYR A 82 12.68 -11.83 -2.73
N SER A 83 12.09 -10.77 -2.22
CA SER A 83 12.81 -9.62 -1.65
C SER A 83 12.69 -9.62 -0.13
N GLU A 84 13.80 -9.40 0.58
CA GLU A 84 13.83 -9.30 2.05
C GLU A 84 13.11 -8.05 2.57
N SER A 85 12.95 -7.02 1.71
CA SER A 85 12.25 -5.78 2.03
C SER A 85 11.47 -5.26 0.83
N VAL A 86 10.22 -4.87 1.04
CA VAL A 86 9.32 -4.34 0.02
C VAL A 86 8.62 -3.10 0.58
N ALA A 87 8.48 -2.03 -0.22
CA ALA A 87 7.70 -0.86 0.19
C ALA A 87 6.20 -1.19 0.19
N TYR A 88 5.47 -0.62 1.15
CA TYR A 88 4.00 -0.73 1.23
C TYR A 88 3.33 -0.26 -0.06
N THR A 89 2.43 -1.07 -0.62
CA THR A 89 1.74 -0.79 -1.88
C THR A 89 0.25 -0.49 -1.70
N GLY A 90 -0.31 -0.78 -0.53
CA GLY A 90 -1.76 -0.75 -0.28
C GLY A 90 -2.46 -2.07 -0.60
N ALA A 91 -1.78 -3.03 -1.22
CA ALA A 91 -2.26 -4.37 -1.53
C ALA A 91 -1.45 -5.44 -0.78
N ASP A 92 -1.94 -6.68 -0.80
CA ASP A 92 -1.20 -7.82 -0.26
C ASP A 92 0.12 -8.01 -1.05
N VAL A 93 1.23 -8.13 -0.34
CA VAL A 93 2.54 -8.41 -0.92
C VAL A 93 2.68 -9.90 -1.15
N THR A 94 2.91 -10.30 -2.39
CA THR A 94 3.19 -11.68 -2.80
C THR A 94 4.34 -11.70 -3.80
N PHE A 95 5.06 -12.82 -3.87
CA PHE A 95 6.18 -13.00 -4.79
C PHE A 95 5.82 -14.08 -5.83
N ALA A 96 5.82 -13.71 -7.11
CA ALA A 96 5.46 -14.61 -8.21
C ALA A 96 6.63 -15.54 -8.63
N ASP A 97 7.87 -15.15 -8.34
CA ASP A 97 9.07 -15.80 -8.85
C ASP A 97 9.80 -16.63 -7.80
N ILE A 98 9.10 -17.09 -6.75
CA ILE A 98 9.71 -17.95 -5.72
C ILE A 98 10.18 -19.25 -6.34
N ILE A 99 11.45 -19.56 -6.11
CA ILE A 99 12.07 -20.82 -6.50
C ILE A 99 12.40 -21.60 -5.22
N VAL A 100 11.91 -22.82 -5.11
CA VAL A 100 12.25 -23.78 -4.05
C VAL A 100 13.08 -24.90 -4.68
N ALA A 101 14.28 -25.11 -4.17
CA ALA A 101 15.22 -26.08 -4.74
C ALA A 101 15.75 -27.08 -3.70
N ASP A 102 15.71 -28.35 -4.02
CA ASP A 102 16.34 -29.45 -3.26
C ASP A 102 17.63 -29.87 -3.96
N GLY A 103 18.74 -29.25 -3.57
CA GLY A 103 20.01 -29.37 -4.29
C GLY A 103 19.91 -28.76 -5.69
N SER A 104 20.03 -29.56 -6.74
CA SER A 104 19.88 -29.15 -8.14
C SER A 104 18.46 -29.30 -8.68
N GLU A 105 17.57 -29.94 -7.94
CA GLU A 105 16.18 -30.17 -8.34
C GLU A 105 15.31 -28.94 -7.98
N ILE A 106 14.60 -28.40 -8.96
CA ILE A 106 13.63 -27.32 -8.74
C ILE A 106 12.26 -27.96 -8.48
N LEU A 107 11.70 -27.66 -7.31
CA LEU A 107 10.43 -28.19 -6.87
C LEU A 107 9.25 -27.43 -7.52
N THR A 108 8.13 -28.12 -7.71
CA THR A 108 6.94 -27.56 -8.36
C THR A 108 5.87 -27.21 -7.34
N GLU A 109 5.41 -25.95 -7.35
CA GLU A 109 4.29 -25.53 -6.53
C GLU A 109 2.99 -26.26 -6.93
N GLY A 110 2.21 -26.66 -5.92
CA GLY A 110 0.98 -27.43 -6.10
C GLY A 110 1.21 -28.94 -6.23
N ILE A 111 2.46 -29.40 -6.44
CA ILE A 111 2.84 -30.81 -6.48
C ILE A 111 3.73 -31.14 -5.27
N ASP A 112 4.87 -30.47 -5.15
CA ASP A 112 5.89 -30.74 -4.13
C ASP A 112 5.74 -29.84 -2.88
N TYR A 113 5.18 -28.66 -3.06
CA TYR A 113 4.93 -27.71 -1.97
C TYR A 113 3.77 -26.78 -2.29
N ARG A 114 3.36 -26.02 -1.28
CA ARG A 114 2.44 -24.87 -1.39
C ARG A 114 2.97 -23.70 -0.60
N ILE A 115 2.59 -22.47 -0.98
CA ILE A 115 2.96 -21.23 -0.29
C ILE A 115 1.70 -20.62 0.35
N THR A 116 1.88 -20.11 1.57
CA THR A 116 0.89 -19.28 2.28
C THR A 116 1.59 -18.08 2.86
N TYR A 117 0.89 -16.92 2.92
CA TYR A 117 1.43 -15.67 3.43
C TYR A 117 0.78 -15.30 4.76
N THR A 118 1.55 -14.65 5.63
CA THR A 118 1.11 -14.13 6.94
C THR A 118 1.64 -12.71 7.11
N GLY A 119 0.76 -11.78 7.53
CA GLY A 119 1.13 -10.39 7.84
C GLY A 119 1.54 -9.54 6.63
N ASN A 120 1.24 -9.97 5.40
CA ASN A 120 1.76 -9.41 4.15
C ASN A 120 0.98 -8.19 3.60
N LYS A 121 0.25 -7.44 4.45
CA LYS A 121 -0.62 -6.35 4.00
C LYS A 121 -0.24 -4.97 4.52
N ALA A 122 0.37 -4.87 5.68
CA ALA A 122 0.70 -3.60 6.32
C ALA A 122 2.19 -3.55 6.68
N VAL A 123 2.67 -2.36 7.00
CA VAL A 123 4.03 -2.17 7.51
C VAL A 123 4.24 -3.05 8.74
N THR A 124 5.33 -3.81 8.73
CA THR A 124 5.65 -4.77 9.78
C THR A 124 7.12 -4.70 10.16
N THR A 125 7.43 -5.20 11.35
CA THR A 125 8.79 -5.55 11.76
C THR A 125 9.16 -6.95 11.26
N GLU A 126 10.44 -7.31 11.30
CA GLU A 126 10.99 -8.57 10.75
C GLU A 126 10.22 -9.83 11.15
N ASP A 127 9.67 -9.90 12.37
CA ASP A 127 9.00 -11.10 12.87
C ASP A 127 7.53 -11.21 12.47
N GLY A 128 6.93 -10.13 11.95
CA GLY A 128 5.48 -10.06 11.71
C GLY A 128 5.04 -10.49 10.30
N THR A 129 5.96 -10.58 9.35
CA THR A 129 5.66 -10.87 7.94
C THR A 129 6.51 -12.01 7.43
N TYR A 130 5.88 -13.03 6.92
CA TYR A 130 6.56 -14.17 6.31
C TYR A 130 5.65 -14.91 5.33
N PHE A 131 6.24 -15.69 4.49
CA PHE A 131 5.54 -16.75 3.78
C PHE A 131 6.05 -18.12 4.24
N THR A 132 5.14 -19.08 4.28
CA THR A 132 5.44 -20.47 4.67
C THR A 132 5.40 -21.35 3.43
N VAL A 133 6.51 -22.04 3.18
CA VAL A 133 6.58 -23.13 2.20
C VAL A 133 6.28 -24.43 2.93
N THR A 134 5.18 -25.10 2.57
CA THR A 134 4.75 -26.36 3.18
C THR A 134 4.85 -27.50 2.18
N GLY A 135 5.55 -28.57 2.52
CA GLY A 135 5.73 -29.75 1.67
C GLY A 135 4.44 -30.52 1.43
N THR A 136 4.30 -31.03 0.23
CA THR A 136 3.20 -31.91 -0.22
C THR A 136 3.77 -33.06 -1.05
N GLY A 137 2.97 -34.09 -1.28
CA GLY A 137 3.40 -35.23 -2.12
C GLY A 137 4.63 -35.94 -1.55
N ASN A 138 5.74 -35.82 -2.26
CA ASN A 138 7.02 -36.45 -1.89
C ASN A 138 7.80 -35.68 -0.83
N TYR A 139 7.32 -34.51 -0.42
CA TYR A 139 7.96 -33.66 0.58
C TYR A 139 7.07 -33.45 1.80
N THR A 140 7.69 -33.12 2.93
CA THR A 140 7.00 -32.89 4.22
C THR A 140 7.68 -31.76 5.02
N GLY A 141 6.98 -31.30 6.06
CA GLY A 141 7.44 -30.20 6.90
C GLY A 141 7.13 -28.83 6.31
N SER A 142 7.58 -27.79 6.99
CA SER A 142 7.38 -26.40 6.56
C SER A 142 8.61 -25.56 6.86
N LYS A 143 8.77 -24.46 6.14
CA LYS A 143 9.81 -23.47 6.32
C LYS A 143 9.24 -22.08 6.14
N ASP A 144 9.42 -21.23 7.15
CA ASP A 144 9.03 -19.84 7.11
C ASP A 144 10.18 -18.99 6.55
N VAL A 145 9.83 -18.02 5.72
CA VAL A 145 10.75 -17.07 5.13
C VAL A 145 10.23 -15.67 5.44
N HIS A 146 10.97 -14.96 6.28
CA HIS A 146 10.59 -13.62 6.72
C HIS A 146 11.01 -12.55 5.71
N PHE A 147 10.21 -11.51 5.62
CA PHE A 147 10.52 -10.29 4.88
C PHE A 147 9.88 -9.09 5.59
N VAL A 148 10.26 -7.88 5.20
CA VAL A 148 9.77 -6.63 5.83
C VAL A 148 8.95 -5.83 4.83
N ILE A 149 7.80 -5.31 5.27
CA ILE A 149 7.07 -4.28 4.53
C ILE A 149 7.42 -2.94 5.18
N THR A 150 8.12 -2.09 4.44
CA THR A 150 8.54 -0.76 4.90
C THR A 150 7.47 0.27 4.59
N ALA A 151 7.39 1.33 5.41
CA ALA A 151 6.47 2.43 5.19
C ALA A 151 6.77 3.13 3.86
N LYS A 152 5.71 3.46 3.12
CA LYS A 152 5.81 4.21 1.87
C LYS A 152 6.00 5.70 2.14
N ASP A 153 6.95 6.33 1.46
CA ASP A 153 7.16 7.77 1.58
C ASP A 153 6.03 8.55 0.90
N LEU A 154 5.45 9.54 1.60
CA LEU A 154 4.39 10.41 1.05
C LEU A 154 4.85 11.20 -0.18
N ARG A 155 6.16 11.42 -0.35
CA ARG A 155 6.72 12.08 -1.55
C ARG A 155 6.54 11.26 -2.83
N GLU A 156 6.24 9.98 -2.70
CA GLU A 156 5.94 9.05 -3.80
C GLU A 156 4.43 8.88 -4.03
N CYS A 157 3.61 9.61 -3.26
CA CYS A 157 2.16 9.64 -3.36
C CYS A 157 1.71 10.89 -4.11
N ASP A 158 0.52 10.81 -4.71
CA ASP A 158 -0.14 11.94 -5.35
C ASP A 158 -0.81 12.82 -4.30
N VAL A 159 -0.27 14.02 -4.06
CA VAL A 159 -0.85 15.02 -3.17
C VAL A 159 -1.45 16.13 -4.03
N GLU A 160 -2.78 16.23 -4.03
CA GLU A 160 -3.49 17.22 -4.83
C GLU A 160 -3.11 18.65 -4.41
N GLU A 161 -3.20 19.60 -5.35
CA GLU A 161 -3.02 21.01 -5.05
C GLU A 161 -4.19 21.53 -4.21
N ILE A 162 -3.91 22.45 -3.31
CA ILE A 162 -4.93 23.08 -2.46
C ILE A 162 -5.42 24.33 -3.17
N GLU A 163 -6.72 24.39 -3.42
CA GLU A 163 -7.37 25.54 -4.05
C GLU A 163 -7.20 26.81 -3.21
N SER A 164 -7.29 27.99 -3.87
CA SER A 164 -7.27 29.26 -3.19
C SER A 164 -8.42 29.41 -2.22
N GLN A 165 -8.17 29.93 -1.05
CA GLN A 165 -9.11 30.07 0.05
C GLN A 165 -9.51 31.55 0.25
N VAL A 166 -10.73 31.77 0.74
CA VAL A 166 -11.22 33.12 1.05
C VAL A 166 -10.79 33.52 2.45
N TYR A 167 -10.23 34.71 2.59
CA TYR A 167 -9.86 35.28 3.88
C TYR A 167 -11.08 35.43 4.80
N THR A 168 -10.96 34.93 6.02
CA THR A 168 -12.04 34.94 7.02
C THR A 168 -11.65 35.64 8.33
N GLY A 169 -10.39 36.04 8.50
CA GLY A 169 -9.81 36.52 9.76
C GLY A 169 -9.61 35.44 10.82
N LYS A 170 -9.80 34.16 10.48
CA LYS A 170 -9.61 32.98 11.32
C LYS A 170 -8.69 31.98 10.64
N ALA A 171 -8.18 31.01 11.40
CA ALA A 171 -7.41 29.90 10.83
C ALA A 171 -8.22 29.16 9.74
N ILE A 172 -7.59 28.92 8.59
CA ILE A 172 -8.14 28.25 7.43
C ILE A 172 -7.38 26.95 7.25
N GLU A 173 -8.08 25.84 7.37
CA GLU A 173 -7.54 24.46 7.36
C GLU A 173 -8.23 23.65 6.27
N PRO A 174 -7.85 23.85 4.99
CA PRO A 174 -8.48 23.16 3.87
C PRO A 174 -8.18 21.67 3.93
N GLU A 175 -9.13 20.86 3.48
CA GLU A 175 -8.95 19.42 3.35
C GLU A 175 -7.82 19.11 2.34
N VAL A 176 -7.00 18.11 2.66
CA VAL A 176 -5.91 17.64 1.81
C VAL A 176 -6.26 16.27 1.25
N THR A 177 -6.20 16.12 -0.06
CA THR A 177 -6.43 14.85 -0.75
C THR A 177 -5.11 14.21 -1.15
N ILE A 178 -4.90 12.96 -0.74
CA ILE A 178 -3.69 12.19 -1.04
C ILE A 178 -4.07 10.83 -1.60
N ARG A 179 -3.36 10.37 -2.64
CA ARG A 179 -3.56 9.06 -3.24
C ARG A 179 -2.25 8.29 -3.37
N ASN A 180 -2.32 7.00 -3.05
CA ASN A 180 -1.29 6.03 -3.40
C ASN A 180 -1.85 5.17 -4.55
N GLY A 181 -1.58 5.57 -5.79
CA GLY A 181 -2.25 5.02 -6.96
C GLY A 181 -3.77 5.24 -6.88
N ASN A 182 -4.54 4.14 -6.85
CA ASN A 182 -6.00 4.21 -6.75
C ASN A 182 -6.52 4.27 -5.30
N VAL A 183 -5.66 4.18 -4.30
CA VAL A 183 -6.05 4.18 -2.88
C VAL A 183 -6.06 5.61 -2.35
N LEU A 184 -7.22 6.08 -1.88
CA LEU A 184 -7.34 7.35 -1.15
C LEU A 184 -6.85 7.15 0.28
N LEU A 185 -5.92 8.00 0.73
CA LEU A 185 -5.40 7.99 2.08
C LEU A 185 -6.40 8.68 3.04
N VAL A 186 -6.42 8.23 4.29
CA VAL A 186 -7.32 8.70 5.33
C VAL A 186 -6.57 9.56 6.33
N SER A 187 -7.04 10.80 6.53
CA SER A 187 -6.51 11.69 7.57
C SER A 187 -6.62 11.05 8.96
N ASP A 188 -5.68 11.34 9.84
CA ASP A 188 -5.53 10.79 11.19
C ASP A 188 -5.21 9.28 11.26
N VAL A 189 -5.24 8.57 10.13
CA VAL A 189 -4.88 7.15 10.01
C VAL A 189 -3.57 6.99 9.24
N ASP A 190 -3.51 7.54 8.03
CA ASP A 190 -2.39 7.42 7.10
C ASP A 190 -1.47 8.64 7.13
N TYR A 191 -1.98 9.79 7.55
CA TYR A 191 -1.22 11.04 7.68
C TYR A 191 -1.87 12.00 8.68
N ASP A 192 -1.07 12.91 9.22
CA ASP A 192 -1.51 14.07 10.00
C ASP A 192 -1.21 15.34 9.20
N VAL A 193 -2.05 16.39 9.35
CA VAL A 193 -1.85 17.71 8.71
C VAL A 193 -1.72 18.79 9.78
N THR A 194 -0.75 19.68 9.60
CA THR A 194 -0.61 20.91 10.37
C THR A 194 -0.49 22.09 9.42
N TYR A 195 -0.94 23.27 9.86
CA TYR A 195 -0.96 24.45 9.01
C TYR A 195 -0.07 25.56 9.57
N GLU A 196 0.55 26.31 8.66
CA GLU A 196 1.36 27.49 8.97
C GLU A 196 0.91 28.68 8.11
N SER A 197 0.99 29.89 8.67
CA SER A 197 0.61 31.14 7.97
C SER A 197 -0.81 31.15 7.40
N ASN A 198 -1.73 30.41 8.03
CA ASN A 198 -3.09 30.11 7.52
C ASN A 198 -4.20 31.03 8.09
N ILE A 199 -3.85 32.17 8.66
CA ILE A 199 -4.82 33.11 9.24
C ILE A 199 -4.97 34.38 8.38
N ASN A 200 -3.84 34.93 7.94
CA ASN A 200 -3.81 36.21 7.22
C ASN A 200 -3.81 36.00 5.70
N GLU A 201 -4.16 37.06 4.98
CA GLU A 201 -3.99 37.10 3.54
C GLU A 201 -2.56 36.79 3.15
N THR A 202 -2.37 36.01 2.10
CA THR A 202 -1.06 35.63 1.59
C THR A 202 -0.53 36.66 0.59
N THR A 203 0.79 36.71 0.47
CA THR A 203 1.49 37.49 -0.55
C THR A 203 2.21 36.58 -1.51
N GLU A 204 2.87 37.12 -2.54
CA GLU A 204 3.71 36.34 -3.44
C GLU A 204 4.87 35.63 -2.70
N THR A 205 5.37 36.25 -1.65
CA THR A 205 6.52 35.76 -0.86
C THR A 205 6.13 35.01 0.41
N THR A 206 4.88 35.11 0.86
CA THR A 206 4.40 34.46 2.08
C THR A 206 3.10 33.73 1.78
N LYS A 207 3.18 32.42 1.50
CA LYS A 207 2.06 31.54 1.27
C LYS A 207 1.65 30.87 2.58
N ALA A 208 0.38 30.50 2.68
CA ALA A 208 -0.09 29.56 3.67
C ALA A 208 0.39 28.15 3.31
N LYS A 209 0.63 27.31 4.32
CA LYS A 209 1.19 25.98 4.13
C LYS A 209 0.38 24.94 4.87
N ALA A 210 0.11 23.82 4.20
CA ALA A 210 -0.30 22.57 4.80
C ALA A 210 0.93 21.64 4.86
N ILE A 211 1.33 21.24 6.06
CA ILE A 211 2.44 20.33 6.32
C ILE A 211 1.86 18.96 6.64
N ILE A 212 2.04 18.02 5.73
CA ILE A 212 1.50 16.68 5.77
C ILE A 212 2.59 15.74 6.24
N THR A 213 2.34 14.96 7.29
CA THR A 213 3.30 14.02 7.86
C THR A 213 2.72 12.61 7.80
N GLY A 214 3.43 11.67 7.20
CA GLY A 214 3.03 10.27 7.07
C GLY A 214 2.94 9.56 8.42
N LYS A 215 2.01 8.60 8.52
CA LYS A 215 1.66 7.85 9.72
C LYS A 215 1.26 6.43 9.35
N GLY A 216 1.42 5.47 10.27
CA GLY A 216 1.04 4.07 10.02
C GLY A 216 1.84 3.44 8.89
N ASN A 217 1.18 3.16 7.77
CA ASN A 217 1.81 2.57 6.59
C ASN A 217 2.58 3.59 5.72
N TYR A 218 2.57 4.86 6.11
CA TYR A 218 3.23 5.94 5.37
C TYR A 218 4.25 6.67 6.25
N THR A 219 5.22 7.30 5.61
CA THR A 219 6.29 8.07 6.27
C THR A 219 6.63 9.31 5.45
N GLY A 220 7.55 10.12 5.96
CA GLY A 220 8.01 11.33 5.28
C GLY A 220 7.11 12.52 5.50
N LYS A 221 7.47 13.63 4.87
CA LYS A 221 6.76 14.91 4.93
C LYS A 221 6.61 15.51 3.54
N VAL A 222 5.42 16.07 3.28
CA VAL A 222 5.12 16.88 2.09
C VAL A 222 4.54 18.21 2.56
N THR A 223 4.92 19.30 1.90
CA THR A 223 4.35 20.62 2.15
C THR A 223 3.65 21.09 0.88
N LYS A 224 2.38 21.48 1.01
CA LYS A 224 1.61 22.16 -0.03
C LYS A 224 1.38 23.60 0.37
N GLU A 225 1.59 24.51 -0.55
CA GLU A 225 1.29 25.93 -0.38
C GLU A 225 -0.08 26.26 -0.94
N PHE A 226 -0.77 27.19 -0.32
CA PHE A 226 -2.05 27.69 -0.83
C PHE A 226 -2.17 29.19 -0.62
N VAL A 227 -3.10 29.81 -1.36
CA VAL A 227 -3.35 31.25 -1.32
C VAL A 227 -4.57 31.52 -0.46
N ILE A 228 -4.47 32.53 0.38
CA ILE A 228 -5.59 33.13 1.12
C ILE A 228 -5.75 34.56 0.62
N GLY A 229 -6.90 34.87 0.04
CA GLY A 229 -7.16 36.19 -0.50
C GLY A 229 -8.60 36.63 -0.26
N ARG A 230 -8.85 37.93 -0.40
CA ARG A 230 -10.21 38.48 -0.35
C ARG A 230 -10.92 38.31 -1.69
N VAL A 231 -12.21 38.10 -1.62
CA VAL A 231 -13.10 38.27 -2.78
C VAL A 231 -13.60 39.67 -2.76
N PHE A 232 -13.11 40.50 -3.67
CA PHE A 232 -13.62 41.85 -3.85
C PHE A 232 -14.93 41.86 -4.66
N THR A 233 -15.92 42.55 -4.14
CA THR A 233 -17.16 42.81 -4.85
C THR A 233 -17.02 44.11 -5.64
N ASP A 234 -17.31 44.08 -6.94
CA ASP A 234 -17.28 45.26 -7.79
C ASP A 234 -18.42 46.22 -7.39
N ILE A 235 -18.06 47.34 -6.72
CA ILE A 235 -19.03 48.34 -6.26
C ILE A 235 -19.79 49.03 -7.42
N SER A 236 -19.30 48.97 -8.65
CA SER A 236 -20.01 49.48 -9.81
C SER A 236 -21.36 48.78 -10.08
N LYS A 237 -21.53 47.61 -9.48
CA LYS A 237 -22.77 46.80 -9.54
C LYS A 237 -23.69 47.00 -8.34
N ALA A 238 -23.31 47.90 -7.42
CA ALA A 238 -24.14 48.23 -6.26
C ALA A 238 -25.30 49.16 -6.64
N GLU A 239 -26.33 49.10 -5.84
CA GLU A 239 -27.49 49.98 -5.94
C GLU A 239 -27.31 51.19 -5.05
N ILE A 240 -27.62 52.39 -5.55
CA ILE A 240 -27.58 53.65 -4.84
C ILE A 240 -29.00 54.14 -4.64
N GLU A 241 -29.39 54.42 -3.38
CA GLU A 241 -30.67 55.08 -3.08
C GLU A 241 -30.69 56.49 -3.72
N ALA A 242 -31.82 56.85 -4.33
CA ALA A 242 -31.93 58.17 -4.97
C ALA A 242 -31.65 59.30 -3.98
N ILE A 243 -30.73 60.17 -4.33
CA ILE A 243 -30.41 61.37 -3.54
C ILE A 243 -31.41 62.45 -3.92
N PRO A 244 -32.25 62.95 -2.99
CA PRO A 244 -33.24 63.98 -3.33
C PRO A 244 -32.54 65.32 -3.59
N ASP A 245 -33.25 66.17 -4.31
CA ASP A 245 -32.82 67.56 -4.54
C ASP A 245 -32.49 68.29 -3.22
N GLN A 246 -31.37 68.98 -3.22
CA GLN A 246 -30.90 69.75 -2.06
C GLN A 246 -31.19 71.26 -2.24
N THR A 247 -31.40 71.94 -1.13
CA THR A 247 -31.59 73.41 -1.14
C THR A 247 -30.24 74.12 -1.07
N TYR A 248 -30.06 75.14 -1.97
CA TYR A 248 -28.83 75.96 -1.96
C TYR A 248 -28.58 76.62 -0.59
N THR A 249 -27.39 76.53 -0.03
CA THR A 249 -27.03 77.00 1.32
C THR A 249 -26.04 78.17 1.33
N PHE A 250 -26.16 79.08 0.35
CA PHE A 250 -25.35 80.30 0.28
C PHE A 250 -23.85 80.09 0.31
N GLY A 251 -23.35 79.21 -0.57
CA GLY A 251 -21.90 78.96 -0.71
C GLY A 251 -21.31 77.95 0.30
N GLN A 252 -22.18 77.24 1.01
CA GLN A 252 -21.75 76.11 1.84
C GLN A 252 -21.80 74.82 1.01
N ALA A 253 -20.80 73.93 1.16
CA ALA A 253 -20.77 72.65 0.54
C ALA A 253 -21.94 71.76 1.04
N ILE A 254 -22.71 71.17 0.14
CA ILE A 254 -23.83 70.29 0.45
C ILE A 254 -23.37 68.84 0.28
N THR A 255 -23.42 68.04 1.36
CA THR A 255 -22.97 66.63 1.39
C THR A 255 -24.08 65.72 1.90
N PRO A 256 -25.10 65.45 1.08
CA PRO A 256 -26.20 64.58 1.48
C PRO A 256 -25.71 63.15 1.82
N GLU A 257 -26.42 62.47 2.73
CA GLU A 257 -26.17 61.07 3.01
C GLU A 257 -26.33 60.24 1.72
N VAL A 258 -25.37 59.37 1.48
CA VAL A 258 -25.42 58.42 0.33
C VAL A 258 -25.54 57.02 0.89
N LYS A 259 -26.64 56.34 0.55
CA LYS A 259 -26.88 54.96 0.94
C LYS A 259 -26.65 54.04 -0.24
N VAL A 260 -25.78 53.05 0.01
CA VAL A 260 -25.39 52.06 -1.00
C VAL A 260 -25.79 50.69 -0.52
N SER A 261 -26.30 49.85 -1.40
CA SER A 261 -26.60 48.44 -1.11
C SER A 261 -26.10 47.54 -2.23
N PHE A 262 -25.81 46.29 -1.88
CA PHE A 262 -25.41 45.25 -2.83
C PHE A 262 -26.17 43.96 -2.51
N GLY A 263 -26.88 43.42 -3.50
CA GLY A 263 -27.68 42.21 -3.32
C GLY A 263 -28.70 42.29 -2.19
N GLY A 264 -29.28 43.51 -1.97
CA GLY A 264 -30.24 43.78 -0.91
C GLY A 264 -29.65 43.98 0.48
N LYS A 265 -28.32 43.96 0.66
CA LYS A 265 -27.60 44.24 1.91
C LYS A 265 -27.06 45.66 1.88
N ALA A 266 -27.36 46.46 2.91
CA ALA A 266 -26.79 47.81 3.07
C ALA A 266 -25.28 47.73 3.29
N LEU A 267 -24.53 48.58 2.60
CA LEU A 267 -23.08 48.77 2.79
C LEU A 267 -22.84 49.91 3.79
N THR A 268 -21.72 49.86 4.50
CA THR A 268 -21.34 50.80 5.59
C THR A 268 -20.33 51.80 5.08
N LEU A 269 -20.69 53.08 5.20
CA LEU A 269 -19.81 54.20 4.86
C LEU A 269 -18.50 54.14 5.72
N ASN A 270 -17.34 54.43 5.12
CA ASN A 270 -16.00 54.37 5.66
C ASN A 270 -15.51 52.96 6.07
N THR A 271 -16.30 51.94 5.84
CA THR A 271 -15.92 50.54 5.96
C THR A 271 -15.89 49.87 4.60
N ASP A 272 -17.07 49.86 3.92
CA ASP A 272 -17.23 49.18 2.61
C ASP A 272 -17.00 50.16 1.44
N TYR A 273 -17.28 51.43 1.64
CA TYR A 273 -17.08 52.46 0.63
C TYR A 273 -16.81 53.85 1.22
N THR A 274 -16.23 54.73 0.42
CA THR A 274 -16.06 56.17 0.70
C THR A 274 -16.81 57.00 -0.33
N VAL A 275 -17.14 58.26 0.06
CA VAL A 275 -17.88 59.20 -0.79
C VAL A 275 -17.11 60.49 -0.93
N THR A 276 -17.04 61.03 -2.12
CA THR A 276 -16.51 62.37 -2.38
C THR A 276 -17.51 63.14 -3.23
N TYR A 277 -17.56 64.49 -3.03
CA TYR A 277 -18.49 65.40 -3.70
C TYR A 277 -17.71 66.43 -4.50
N THR A 278 -18.23 66.76 -5.70
CA THR A 278 -17.72 67.87 -6.51
C THR A 278 -18.89 68.64 -7.05
N ASP A 279 -18.68 69.94 -7.34
CA ASP A 279 -19.70 70.90 -7.82
C ASP A 279 -20.91 71.04 -6.89
N ASN A 280 -20.65 70.88 -5.55
CA ASN A 280 -21.72 70.79 -4.52
C ASN A 280 -21.85 72.07 -3.68
N ILE A 281 -21.37 73.24 -4.20
CA ILE A 281 -21.44 74.56 -3.54
C ILE A 281 -22.47 75.47 -4.17
N ASP A 282 -22.45 75.56 -5.50
CA ASP A 282 -23.32 76.42 -6.27
C ASP A 282 -24.58 75.70 -6.78
N ALA A 283 -25.64 76.49 -7.14
CA ALA A 283 -26.84 75.92 -7.72
C ALA A 283 -26.51 75.26 -9.08
N GLY A 284 -26.90 74.02 -9.24
CA GLY A 284 -26.60 73.20 -10.45
C GLY A 284 -26.69 71.73 -10.14
N THR A 285 -25.97 70.92 -10.94
CA THR A 285 -25.86 69.46 -10.74
C THR A 285 -24.53 69.17 -10.08
N ALA A 286 -24.54 68.66 -8.85
CA ALA A 286 -23.40 68.15 -8.15
C ALA A 286 -23.10 66.72 -8.51
N THR A 287 -21.83 66.31 -8.40
CA THR A 287 -21.39 64.91 -8.63
C THR A 287 -21.00 64.28 -7.30
N VAL A 288 -21.52 63.08 -7.10
CA VAL A 288 -21.13 62.21 -6.00
C VAL A 288 -20.33 61.03 -6.57
N LYS A 289 -19.09 60.85 -6.09
CA LYS A 289 -18.26 59.72 -6.47
C LYS A 289 -18.14 58.75 -5.28
N ILE A 290 -18.51 57.49 -5.54
CA ILE A 290 -18.46 56.42 -4.58
C ILE A 290 -17.28 55.52 -4.95
N ILE A 291 -16.42 55.17 -3.99
CA ILE A 291 -15.27 54.34 -4.18
C ILE A 291 -15.30 53.22 -3.13
N GLY A 292 -15.25 51.97 -3.57
CA GLY A 292 -15.11 50.82 -2.68
C GLY A 292 -13.78 50.85 -1.95
N THR A 293 -13.76 50.49 -0.68
CA THR A 293 -12.56 50.48 0.16
C THR A 293 -11.76 49.14 0.01
N GLY A 294 -12.39 48.10 -0.50
CA GLY A 294 -11.77 46.78 -0.65
C GLY A 294 -11.72 45.97 0.67
N ASP A 295 -12.56 46.34 1.65
CA ASP A 295 -12.69 45.62 2.93
C ASP A 295 -13.90 44.67 2.97
#